data_69e8d3b963138eed2991a0c0f3ce32de
#
_entry.id   69e8d3b963138eed2991a0c0f3ce32de
#
_cell.length_a   1.000
_cell.length_b   1.000
_cell.length_c   1.000
_cell.angle_alpha   90.00
_cell.angle_beta   90.00
_cell.angle_gamma   90.00
#
_symmetry.space_group_name_H-M   'P 1'
#
loop_
_entity.id
_entity.type
_entity.pdbx_description
1 polymer ?
#
loop_
_entity_poly.entity_id
_entity_poly.type
_entity_poly.pdbx_seq_one_letter_code
_entity_poly.pdbx_strand_id
1 'polypeptide(L)'
;MTQPKAPTFPGGSKSRVNRAGENVRNGNATSDDLRVIDEWRAAHRGVLNTFQAILRNRTRGTGITVAQRHKRKRTIFDKLLRLPGMQLARMDDVAGCRLIFNDVKDLHAFRSSFHRARFRHNRRNDLDKYDYISRPKESGYRGVHDVYEYDVNSEVGQKIAGLNVEIQYRTLVQHAWATAVEVIGFITESQPKFQKGDKRYEHAMALASEILATAHENLKGPFPDVPDGDLISQFLGIDSELGLLRTLRGLNAANQAVSDNRNAILIFSGSGELEIRTFRDAPDALRTLFELERRMPDRDIVLVRADTSDEVRLAFRNYFSDARDFIHLLDEGCAKLAYSKQLKGRAQTLLKTSLIRGRHQQ
;
A
#
# COMPACT_ATOMS: atom_id res chain seq x y z
N MET A 1 19.85 37.89 26.84
CA MET A 1 19.50 36.47 26.61
C MET A 1 18.35 36.44 25.65
N THR A 2 18.61 36.12 24.39
CA THR A 2 17.56 35.91 23.34
C THR A 2 16.82 34.66 23.71
N GLN A 3 15.50 34.74 23.94
CA GLN A 3 14.65 33.56 24.09
C GLN A 3 14.84 32.62 22.89
N PRO A 4 14.96 31.28 23.09
CA PRO A 4 15.05 30.33 22.00
C PRO A 4 13.78 30.46 21.16
N LYS A 5 13.94 30.83 19.91
CA LYS A 5 12.84 30.89 18.92
C LYS A 5 12.14 29.54 18.92
N ALA A 6 10.82 29.51 19.15
CA ALA A 6 10.02 28.30 19.05
C ALA A 6 10.33 27.59 17.71
N PRO A 7 10.44 26.27 17.71
CA PRO A 7 10.77 25.51 16.50
C PRO A 7 9.73 25.83 15.41
N THR A 8 10.21 26.33 14.28
CA THR A 8 9.34 26.66 13.15
C THR A 8 8.90 25.36 12.46
N PHE A 9 7.60 25.23 12.16
CA PHE A 9 7.07 24.12 11.39
C PHE A 9 7.82 23.98 10.04
N PRO A 10 8.16 22.76 9.59
CA PRO A 10 8.87 22.55 8.33
C PRO A 10 8.16 23.21 7.15
N GLY A 11 8.91 23.90 6.31
CA GLY A 11 8.36 24.78 5.26
C GLY A 11 7.84 26.13 5.77
N GLY A 12 8.15 26.50 7.03
CA GLY A 12 7.84 27.78 7.68
C GLY A 12 6.61 27.72 8.58
N SER A 13 5.44 27.36 8.09
CA SER A 13 4.21 27.21 8.87
C SER A 13 3.20 26.29 8.15
N LYS A 14 2.24 25.72 8.91
CA LYS A 14 1.13 24.94 8.33
C LYS A 14 0.34 25.74 7.29
N SER A 15 0.09 27.02 7.53
CA SER A 15 -0.62 27.91 6.59
C SER A 15 0.17 28.12 5.31
N ARG A 16 1.50 28.28 5.39
CA ARG A 16 2.37 28.44 4.21
C ARG A 16 2.41 27.17 3.37
N VAL A 17 2.55 26.01 4.01
CA VAL A 17 2.52 24.71 3.32
C VAL A 17 1.16 24.48 2.66
N ASN A 18 0.06 24.81 3.31
CA ASN A 18 -1.28 24.70 2.73
C ASN A 18 -1.45 25.61 1.52
N ARG A 19 -0.98 26.86 1.61
CA ARG A 19 -1.01 27.82 0.48
C ARG A 19 -0.20 27.30 -0.70
N ALA A 20 1.00 26.79 -0.48
CA ALA A 20 1.81 26.18 -1.53
C ALA A 20 1.09 25.00 -2.20
N GLY A 21 0.42 24.12 -1.41
CA GLY A 21 -0.42 23.05 -1.93
C GLY A 21 -1.62 23.54 -2.75
N GLU A 22 -2.23 24.64 -2.34
CA GLU A 22 -3.32 25.30 -3.07
C GLU A 22 -2.86 25.88 -4.41
N ASN A 23 -1.70 26.53 -4.43
CA ASN A 23 -1.09 27.04 -5.65
C ASN A 23 -0.77 25.92 -6.64
N VAL A 24 -0.29 24.76 -6.16
CA VAL A 24 -0.13 23.56 -7.01
C VAL A 24 -1.46 23.11 -7.60
N ARG A 25 -2.53 23.04 -6.79
CA ARG A 25 -3.87 22.64 -7.24
C ARG A 25 -4.40 23.58 -8.33
N ASN A 26 -4.15 24.86 -8.19
CA ASN A 26 -4.63 25.90 -9.11
C ASN A 26 -3.70 26.11 -10.33
N GLY A 27 -2.60 25.36 -10.45
CA GLY A 27 -1.65 25.45 -11.57
C GLY A 27 -0.79 26.73 -11.57
N ASN A 28 -0.73 27.46 -10.45
CA ASN A 28 0.01 28.72 -10.31
C ASN A 28 1.13 28.67 -9.26
N ALA A 29 1.64 27.46 -8.96
CA ALA A 29 2.72 27.30 -8.00
C ALA A 29 4.01 27.97 -8.46
N THR A 30 4.60 28.77 -7.59
CA THR A 30 5.89 29.42 -7.80
C THR A 30 7.05 28.51 -7.40
N SER A 31 8.28 28.89 -7.79
CA SER A 31 9.49 28.19 -7.34
C SER A 31 9.62 28.19 -5.80
N ASP A 32 9.14 29.23 -5.12
CA ASP A 32 9.12 29.31 -3.66
C ASP A 32 8.11 28.35 -3.06
N ASP A 33 6.93 28.19 -3.65
CA ASP A 33 5.95 27.18 -3.23
C ASP A 33 6.52 25.77 -3.35
N LEU A 34 7.18 25.46 -4.46
CA LEU A 34 7.82 24.16 -4.67
C LEU A 34 8.93 23.90 -3.66
N ARG A 35 9.73 24.91 -3.31
CA ARG A 35 10.76 24.82 -2.27
C ARG A 35 10.14 24.55 -0.89
N VAL A 36 9.07 25.25 -0.53
CA VAL A 36 8.33 25.03 0.72
C VAL A 36 7.82 23.60 0.81
N ILE A 37 7.26 23.06 -0.27
CA ILE A 37 6.78 21.68 -0.34
C ILE A 37 7.94 20.68 -0.18
N ASP A 38 9.07 20.91 -0.82
CA ASP A 38 10.25 20.05 -0.73
C ASP A 38 10.84 20.05 0.67
N GLU A 39 10.96 21.21 1.33
CA GLU A 39 11.40 21.32 2.74
C GLU A 39 10.45 20.56 3.69
N TRP A 40 9.15 20.78 3.55
CA TRP A 40 8.14 20.09 4.35
C TRP A 40 8.15 18.58 4.11
N ARG A 41 8.23 18.16 2.86
CA ARG A 41 8.34 16.75 2.49
C ARG A 41 9.61 16.11 3.04
N ALA A 42 10.77 16.79 2.91
CA ALA A 42 12.05 16.30 3.41
C ALA A 42 12.04 16.06 4.92
N ALA A 43 11.36 16.90 5.69
CA ALA A 43 11.24 16.77 7.14
C ALA A 43 10.57 15.46 7.58
N HIS A 44 9.65 14.91 6.78
CA HIS A 44 9.00 13.62 7.07
C HIS A 44 9.97 12.44 7.13
N ARG A 45 11.18 12.60 6.62
CA ARG A 45 12.19 11.55 6.74
C ARG A 45 12.60 11.28 8.19
N GLY A 46 12.73 12.31 9.03
CA GLY A 46 13.00 12.13 10.46
C GLY A 46 11.90 11.32 11.15
N VAL A 47 10.65 11.59 10.78
CA VAL A 47 9.48 10.83 11.25
C VAL A 47 9.58 9.36 10.83
N LEU A 48 9.86 9.10 9.55
CA LEU A 48 10.04 7.75 9.03
C LEU A 48 11.15 6.98 9.75
N ASN A 49 12.30 7.60 9.98
CA ASN A 49 13.42 6.97 10.67
C ASN A 49 13.03 6.52 12.10
N THR A 50 12.32 7.37 12.83
CA THR A 50 11.86 7.04 14.19
C THR A 50 10.87 5.88 14.17
N PHE A 51 9.83 5.95 13.35
CA PHE A 51 8.82 4.89 13.28
C PHE A 51 9.41 3.57 12.76
N GLN A 52 10.29 3.61 11.79
CA GLN A 52 10.96 2.41 11.32
C GLN A 52 11.78 1.75 12.44
N ALA A 53 12.54 2.53 13.21
CA ALA A 53 13.31 1.99 14.33
C ALA A 53 12.40 1.35 15.39
N ILE A 54 11.28 2.00 15.73
CA ILE A 54 10.28 1.46 16.66
C ILE A 54 9.69 0.15 16.14
N LEU A 55 9.23 0.14 14.90
CA LEU A 55 8.56 -1.02 14.29
C LEU A 55 9.51 -2.20 14.16
N ARG A 56 10.74 -1.99 13.68
CA ARG A 56 11.77 -3.03 13.57
C ARG A 56 12.16 -3.64 14.91
N ASN A 57 12.29 -2.81 15.94
CA ASN A 57 12.58 -3.33 17.27
C ASN A 57 11.45 -4.23 17.78
N ARG A 58 10.19 -3.90 17.47
CA ARG A 58 9.03 -4.68 17.87
C ARG A 58 8.78 -5.94 17.04
N THR A 59 9.28 -5.97 15.82
CA THR A 59 9.16 -7.13 14.91
C THR A 59 10.40 -8.01 14.89
N ARG A 60 11.41 -7.67 15.70
CA ARG A 60 12.65 -8.47 15.75
C ARG A 60 12.37 -9.92 16.14
N GLY A 61 12.86 -10.88 15.37
CA GLY A 61 12.65 -12.31 15.57
C GLY A 61 11.26 -12.81 15.18
N THR A 62 10.44 -11.98 14.50
CA THR A 62 9.17 -12.41 13.91
C THR A 62 9.29 -12.51 12.38
N GLY A 63 8.34 -13.17 11.72
CA GLY A 63 8.26 -13.20 10.26
C GLY A 63 7.65 -11.93 9.63
N ILE A 64 7.50 -10.84 10.40
CA ILE A 64 6.84 -9.61 9.93
C ILE A 64 7.84 -8.75 9.17
N THR A 65 7.55 -8.46 7.91
CA THR A 65 8.36 -7.54 7.09
C THR A 65 7.97 -6.09 7.37
N VAL A 66 8.97 -5.24 7.63
CA VAL A 66 8.80 -3.81 7.88
C VAL A 66 9.53 -3.00 6.82
N ALA A 67 8.81 -2.16 6.10
CA ALA A 67 9.39 -1.22 5.16
C ALA A 67 8.81 0.18 5.32
N GLN A 68 9.53 1.18 4.85
CA GLN A 68 9.06 2.56 4.83
C GLN A 68 9.06 3.11 3.40
N ARG A 69 8.17 4.07 3.17
CA ARG A 69 8.04 4.78 1.92
C ARG A 69 7.88 6.27 2.16
N HIS A 70 8.69 7.06 1.48
CA HIS A 70 8.50 8.51 1.38
C HIS A 70 7.66 8.82 0.13
N LYS A 71 6.49 9.45 0.30
CA LYS A 71 5.54 9.67 -0.79
C LYS A 71 6.16 10.53 -1.89
N ARG A 72 5.98 10.12 -3.16
CA ARG A 72 6.47 10.84 -4.34
C ARG A 72 5.81 12.21 -4.45
N LYS A 73 6.55 13.21 -4.90
CA LYS A 73 6.06 14.58 -5.13
C LYS A 73 4.87 14.58 -6.10
N ARG A 74 5.00 13.87 -7.24
CA ARG A 74 3.90 13.70 -8.21
C ARG A 74 2.64 13.13 -7.55
N THR A 75 2.76 12.06 -6.76
CA THR A 75 1.60 11.46 -6.08
C THR A 75 0.98 12.37 -5.01
N ILE A 76 1.77 13.28 -4.40
CA ILE A 76 1.26 14.34 -3.54
C ILE A 76 0.39 15.30 -4.37
N PHE A 77 0.89 15.75 -5.52
CA PHE A 77 0.18 16.66 -6.41
C PHE A 77 -1.10 16.02 -6.98
N ASP A 78 -1.03 14.78 -7.45
CA ASP A 78 -2.19 14.03 -7.92
C ASP A 78 -3.28 13.91 -6.83
N LYS A 79 -2.87 13.69 -5.57
CA LYS A 79 -3.80 13.62 -4.45
C LYS A 79 -4.46 14.97 -4.15
N LEU A 80 -3.72 16.07 -4.25
CA LEU A 80 -4.26 17.43 -4.08
C LEU A 80 -5.27 17.77 -5.18
N LEU A 81 -4.98 17.42 -6.44
CA LEU A 81 -5.87 17.64 -7.58
C LEU A 81 -7.17 16.82 -7.44
N ARG A 82 -7.05 15.56 -7.03
CA ARG A 82 -8.20 14.65 -6.89
C ARG A 82 -9.10 15.00 -5.69
N LEU A 83 -8.55 15.57 -4.63
CA LEU A 83 -9.26 15.88 -3.39
C LEU A 83 -9.25 17.39 -3.12
N PRO A 84 -10.22 18.15 -3.66
CA PRO A 84 -10.24 19.62 -3.57
C PRO A 84 -10.21 20.18 -2.14
N GLY A 85 -10.82 19.47 -1.18
CA GLY A 85 -10.82 19.85 0.24
C GLY A 85 -9.55 19.48 1.03
N MET A 86 -8.59 18.78 0.39
CA MET A 86 -7.36 18.34 1.06
C MET A 86 -6.41 19.51 1.29
N GLN A 87 -6.03 19.71 2.55
CA GLN A 87 -4.95 20.61 2.93
C GLN A 87 -3.62 19.87 2.95
N LEU A 88 -2.59 20.41 2.29
CA LEU A 88 -1.30 19.73 2.15
C LEU A 88 -0.66 19.38 3.51
N ALA A 89 -0.64 20.32 4.45
CA ALA A 89 -0.07 20.08 5.79
C ALA A 89 -0.82 19.04 6.63
N ARG A 90 -2.00 18.60 6.20
CA ARG A 90 -2.82 17.54 6.82
C ARG A 90 -2.72 16.21 6.09
N MET A 91 -1.87 16.10 5.08
CA MET A 91 -1.71 14.84 4.35
C MET A 91 -1.02 13.80 5.26
N ASP A 92 -1.70 12.68 5.50
CA ASP A 92 -1.28 11.69 6.50
C ASP A 92 -0.20 10.73 6.00
N ASP A 93 -0.13 10.50 4.69
CA ASP A 93 0.64 9.44 4.04
C ASP A 93 1.91 9.92 3.30
N VAL A 94 2.44 11.09 3.68
CA VAL A 94 3.75 11.59 3.16
C VAL A 94 4.88 10.75 3.73
N ALA A 95 4.83 10.48 5.03
CA ALA A 95 5.60 9.44 5.69
C ALA A 95 4.73 8.18 5.79
N GLY A 96 5.19 7.06 5.26
CA GLY A 96 4.46 5.78 5.31
C GLY A 96 5.35 4.63 5.77
N CYS A 97 4.88 3.84 6.73
CA CYS A 97 5.44 2.56 7.08
C CYS A 97 4.48 1.45 6.63
N ARG A 98 5.01 0.31 6.24
CA ARG A 98 4.21 -0.86 5.86
C ARG A 98 4.70 -2.08 6.61
N LEU A 99 3.76 -2.81 7.19
CA LEU A 99 4.01 -4.11 7.81
C LEU A 99 3.26 -5.18 7.02
N ILE A 100 3.93 -6.30 6.76
CA ILE A 100 3.36 -7.43 6.02
C ILE A 100 3.41 -8.65 6.93
N PHE A 101 2.25 -9.26 7.13
CA PHE A 101 1.99 -10.36 8.04
C PHE A 101 1.64 -11.62 7.25
N ASN A 102 1.89 -12.79 7.83
CA ASN A 102 1.48 -14.04 7.22
C ASN A 102 -0.05 -14.19 7.23
N ASP A 103 -0.71 -13.76 8.29
CA ASP A 103 -2.17 -13.89 8.45
C ASP A 103 -2.80 -12.69 9.17
N VAL A 104 -4.13 -12.63 9.15
CA VAL A 104 -4.93 -11.56 9.74
C VAL A 104 -4.90 -11.57 11.26
N LYS A 105 -4.77 -12.75 11.90
CA LYS A 105 -4.72 -12.89 13.36
C LYS A 105 -3.46 -12.23 13.91
N ASP A 106 -2.32 -12.52 13.31
CA ASP A 106 -1.03 -11.93 13.69
C ASP A 106 -1.02 -10.41 13.46
N LEU A 107 -1.63 -9.95 12.36
CA LEU A 107 -1.81 -8.54 12.06
C LEU A 107 -2.56 -7.81 13.20
N HIS A 108 -3.73 -8.33 13.59
CA HIS A 108 -4.53 -7.72 14.66
C HIS A 108 -3.85 -7.83 16.03
N ALA A 109 -3.17 -8.93 16.33
CA ALA A 109 -2.42 -9.11 17.55
C ALA A 109 -1.29 -8.07 17.68
N PHE A 110 -0.51 -7.90 16.63
CA PHE A 110 0.55 -6.89 16.57
C PHE A 110 -0.02 -5.48 16.71
N ARG A 111 -1.05 -5.11 15.92
CA ARG A 111 -1.68 -3.81 15.96
C ARG A 111 -2.18 -3.48 17.38
N SER A 112 -2.87 -4.41 18.02
CA SER A 112 -3.36 -4.25 19.40
C SER A 112 -2.21 -4.06 20.39
N SER A 113 -1.11 -4.80 20.25
CA SER A 113 0.10 -4.62 21.07
C SER A 113 0.75 -3.25 20.83
N PHE A 114 0.79 -2.80 19.56
CA PHE A 114 1.34 -1.51 19.19
C PHE A 114 0.53 -0.36 19.78
N HIS A 115 -0.79 -0.44 19.81
CA HIS A 115 -1.67 0.56 20.43
C HIS A 115 -1.49 0.68 21.95
N ARG A 116 -1.07 -0.39 22.64
CA ARG A 116 -0.74 -0.37 24.07
C ARG A 116 0.67 0.12 24.38
N ALA A 117 1.44 0.46 23.35
CA ALA A 117 2.81 0.90 23.53
C ALA A 117 2.89 2.27 24.21
N ARG A 118 3.84 2.41 25.14
CA ARG A 118 4.10 3.68 25.82
C ARG A 118 5.08 4.51 25.01
N PHE A 119 4.58 5.37 24.13
CA PHE A 119 5.33 6.40 23.40
C PHE A 119 4.48 7.68 23.31
N ARG A 120 5.11 8.80 22.96
CA ARG A 120 4.43 10.11 22.93
C ARG A 120 3.59 10.35 21.67
N HIS A 121 3.82 9.58 20.62
CA HIS A 121 3.09 9.76 19.36
C HIS A 121 1.59 9.55 19.56
N ASN A 122 0.80 10.50 19.07
CA ASN A 122 -0.65 10.46 19.20
C ASN A 122 -1.32 9.82 17.99
N ARG A 123 -2.12 8.77 18.19
CA ARG A 123 -2.95 8.23 17.11
C ARG A 123 -4.06 9.22 16.76
N ARG A 124 -4.22 9.50 15.46
CA ARG A 124 -5.11 10.53 14.93
C ARG A 124 -6.46 10.00 14.45
N ASN A 125 -6.57 8.71 14.18
CA ASN A 125 -7.80 8.09 13.69
C ASN A 125 -8.39 7.12 14.71
N ASP A 126 -9.71 6.94 14.66
CA ASP A 126 -10.40 5.89 15.38
C ASP A 126 -9.99 4.51 14.88
N LEU A 127 -10.14 3.49 15.73
CA LEU A 127 -9.68 2.12 15.43
C LEU A 127 -10.27 1.56 14.13
N ASP A 128 -11.54 1.85 13.88
CA ASP A 128 -12.30 1.25 12.79
C ASP A 128 -12.34 2.12 11.54
N LYS A 129 -11.84 3.37 11.60
CA LYS A 129 -11.96 4.34 10.52
C LYS A 129 -11.34 3.86 9.21
N TYR A 130 -10.19 3.20 9.29
CA TYR A 130 -9.45 2.71 8.13
C TYR A 130 -9.22 1.19 8.21
N ASP A 131 -10.14 0.46 8.81
CA ASP A 131 -10.16 -1.00 8.79
C ASP A 131 -10.90 -1.50 7.54
N TYR A 132 -10.13 -1.63 6.47
CA TYR A 132 -10.61 -2.16 5.19
C TYR A 132 -10.50 -3.69 5.10
N ILE A 133 -10.14 -4.38 6.19
CA ILE A 133 -10.31 -5.84 6.30
C ILE A 133 -11.74 -6.13 6.69
N SER A 134 -12.24 -5.46 7.73
CA SER A 134 -13.63 -5.61 8.19
C SER A 134 -14.64 -4.95 7.23
N ARG A 135 -14.25 -3.89 6.54
CA ARG A 135 -15.05 -3.14 5.57
C ARG A 135 -14.28 -2.92 4.27
N PRO A 136 -14.18 -3.93 3.41
CA PRO A 136 -13.48 -3.85 2.14
C PRO A 136 -14.00 -2.68 1.28
N LYS A 137 -13.10 -2.03 0.54
CA LYS A 137 -13.53 -1.02 -0.42
C LYS A 137 -14.17 -1.68 -1.64
N GLU A 138 -15.08 -0.98 -2.29
CA GLU A 138 -15.71 -1.43 -3.54
C GLU A 138 -14.67 -1.78 -4.62
N SER A 139 -13.53 -1.08 -4.64
CA SER A 139 -12.40 -1.39 -5.53
C SER A 139 -11.67 -2.70 -5.20
N GLY A 140 -12.04 -3.39 -4.13
CA GLY A 140 -11.37 -4.59 -3.65
C GLY A 140 -10.20 -4.34 -2.69
N TYR A 141 -9.86 -3.08 -2.39
CA TYR A 141 -8.75 -2.81 -1.47
C TYR A 141 -9.06 -3.29 -0.05
N ARG A 142 -8.12 -4.05 0.54
CA ARG A 142 -8.14 -4.55 1.92
C ARG A 142 -6.82 -4.24 2.62
N GLY A 143 -6.89 -3.99 3.92
CA GLY A 143 -5.78 -3.64 4.80
C GLY A 143 -6.23 -2.72 5.91
N VAL A 144 -5.40 -2.49 6.90
CA VAL A 144 -5.69 -1.58 8.02
C VAL A 144 -4.67 -0.45 8.03
N HIS A 145 -5.12 0.78 8.35
CA HIS A 145 -4.22 1.92 8.47
C HIS A 145 -4.39 2.60 9.82
N ASP A 146 -3.27 2.97 10.43
CA ASP A 146 -3.22 3.87 11.57
C ASP A 146 -2.41 5.11 11.20
N VAL A 147 -2.90 6.27 11.60
CA VAL A 147 -2.21 7.55 11.43
C VAL A 147 -1.74 8.04 12.78
N TYR A 148 -0.46 8.35 12.89
CA TYR A 148 0.11 8.93 14.10
C TYR A 148 0.66 10.34 13.83
N GLU A 149 0.44 11.22 14.77
CA GLU A 149 1.14 12.50 14.86
C GLU A 149 2.45 12.30 15.63
N TYR A 150 3.53 12.73 15.02
CA TYR A 150 4.87 12.59 15.58
C TYR A 150 5.10 13.54 16.73
N ASP A 151 5.51 13.01 17.87
CA ASP A 151 5.95 13.76 19.05
C ASP A 151 7.07 13.02 19.78
N VAL A 152 8.14 13.74 20.15
CA VAL A 152 9.30 13.23 20.91
C VAL A 152 9.89 14.31 21.79
N ASN A 153 10.73 13.92 22.78
CA ASN A 153 11.37 14.87 23.69
C ASN A 153 12.68 15.46 23.15
N SER A 154 13.30 14.85 22.14
CA SER A 154 14.59 15.32 21.64
C SER A 154 14.46 16.68 20.94
N GLU A 155 15.41 17.57 21.13
CA GLU A 155 15.43 18.91 20.53
C GLU A 155 15.35 18.85 18.99
N VAL A 156 16.07 17.91 18.38
CA VAL A 156 16.03 17.68 16.93
C VAL A 156 14.66 17.22 16.48
N GLY A 157 14.03 16.31 17.22
CA GLY A 157 12.71 15.78 16.91
C GLY A 157 11.59 16.79 17.09
N GLN A 158 11.73 17.72 18.03
CA GLN A 158 10.76 18.81 18.22
C GLN A 158 10.63 19.72 16.99
N LYS A 159 11.66 19.85 16.17
CA LYS A 159 11.62 20.63 14.91
C LYS A 159 10.68 20.04 13.86
N ILE A 160 10.32 18.77 13.99
CA ILE A 160 9.43 18.04 13.07
C ILE A 160 8.19 17.47 13.78
N ALA A 161 7.96 17.88 15.04
CA ALA A 161 6.75 17.51 15.76
C ALA A 161 5.47 17.99 15.05
N GLY A 162 4.39 17.23 15.17
CA GLY A 162 3.11 17.53 14.53
C GLY A 162 3.04 17.14 13.06
N LEU A 163 4.07 16.48 12.48
CA LEU A 163 3.98 15.80 11.19
C LEU A 163 3.31 14.44 11.35
N ASN A 164 2.60 13.99 10.31
CA ASN A 164 1.88 12.73 10.34
C ASN A 164 2.69 11.60 9.69
N VAL A 165 2.42 10.37 10.14
CA VAL A 165 2.89 9.12 9.54
C VAL A 165 1.74 8.13 9.46
N GLU A 166 1.60 7.49 8.31
CA GLU A 166 0.66 6.39 8.11
C GLU A 166 1.37 5.06 8.31
N ILE A 167 0.79 4.17 9.11
CA ILE A 167 1.22 2.77 9.22
C ILE A 167 0.17 1.90 8.54
N GLN A 168 0.60 1.18 7.51
CA GLN A 168 -0.24 0.24 6.76
C GLN A 168 0.05 -1.19 7.22
N TYR A 169 -0.98 -1.91 7.64
CA TYR A 169 -0.93 -3.33 8.00
C TYR A 169 -1.62 -4.13 6.91
N ARG A 170 -0.93 -5.11 6.34
CA ARG A 170 -1.46 -6.00 5.30
C ARG A 170 -0.98 -7.42 5.54
N THR A 171 -1.76 -8.41 5.12
CA THR A 171 -1.25 -9.76 4.94
C THR A 171 -0.47 -9.89 3.63
N LEU A 172 0.24 -11.00 3.44
CA LEU A 172 0.88 -11.33 2.16
C LEU A 172 -0.14 -11.36 1.01
N VAL A 173 -1.33 -11.89 1.25
CA VAL A 173 -2.43 -11.96 0.26
C VAL A 173 -2.89 -10.56 -0.15
N GLN A 174 -3.16 -9.69 0.82
CA GLN A 174 -3.57 -8.32 0.59
C GLN A 174 -2.45 -7.51 -0.09
N HIS A 175 -1.20 -7.81 0.25
CA HIS A 175 -0.05 -7.16 -0.37
C HIS A 175 0.12 -7.59 -1.83
N ALA A 176 0.00 -8.87 -2.13
CA ALA A 176 0.07 -9.38 -3.50
C ALA A 176 -1.02 -8.75 -4.40
N TRP A 177 -2.26 -8.67 -3.91
CA TRP A 177 -3.34 -7.98 -4.61
C TRP A 177 -3.01 -6.50 -4.87
N ALA A 178 -2.57 -5.77 -3.85
CA ALA A 178 -2.24 -4.35 -4.00
C ALA A 178 -1.08 -4.12 -4.97
N THR A 179 -0.11 -5.05 -5.01
CA THR A 179 1.00 -5.04 -5.97
C THR A 179 0.47 -5.19 -7.41
N ALA A 180 -0.41 -6.17 -7.64
CA ALA A 180 -0.98 -6.40 -8.96
C ALA A 180 -1.77 -5.17 -9.46
N VAL A 181 -2.56 -4.52 -8.59
CA VAL A 181 -3.29 -3.27 -8.94
C VAL A 181 -2.35 -2.15 -9.37
N GLU A 182 -1.23 -1.96 -8.67
CA GLU A 182 -0.25 -0.93 -9.04
C GLU A 182 0.43 -1.25 -10.38
N VAL A 183 0.76 -2.53 -10.61
CA VAL A 183 1.35 -3.00 -11.89
C VAL A 183 0.36 -2.79 -13.04
N ILE A 184 -0.91 -3.17 -12.86
CA ILE A 184 -1.96 -2.95 -13.87
C ILE A 184 -2.09 -1.47 -14.18
N GLY A 185 -2.18 -0.62 -13.14
CA GLY A 185 -2.27 0.83 -13.33
C GLY A 185 -1.10 1.42 -14.11
N PHE A 186 0.07 0.80 -13.99
CA PHE A 186 1.26 1.23 -14.70
C PHE A 186 1.26 0.82 -16.18
N ILE A 187 0.89 -0.42 -16.50
CA ILE A 187 0.99 -0.98 -17.86
C ILE A 187 -0.21 -0.64 -18.75
N THR A 188 -1.36 -0.31 -18.17
CA THR A 188 -2.62 -0.09 -18.91
C THR A 188 -3.08 1.37 -18.92
N GLU A 189 -2.34 2.28 -18.29
CA GLU A 189 -2.78 3.66 -17.99
C GLU A 189 -4.12 3.73 -17.23
N SER A 190 -4.71 2.59 -16.92
CA SER A 190 -5.87 2.47 -16.06
C SER A 190 -5.43 2.51 -14.60
N GLN A 191 -6.24 3.12 -13.75
CA GLN A 191 -5.95 3.22 -12.31
C GLN A 191 -7.11 2.61 -11.50
N PRO A 192 -7.26 1.27 -11.43
CA PRO A 192 -8.40 0.62 -10.80
C PRO A 192 -8.63 1.07 -9.36
N LYS A 193 -7.56 1.26 -8.61
CA LYS A 193 -7.55 1.76 -7.23
C LYS A 193 -8.17 3.14 -7.07
N PHE A 194 -8.20 3.96 -8.13
CA PHE A 194 -8.75 5.31 -8.15
C PHE A 194 -9.96 5.46 -9.06
N GLN A 195 -10.53 4.36 -9.53
CA GLN A 195 -11.66 4.34 -10.45
C GLN A 195 -11.39 5.17 -11.72
N LYS A 196 -10.16 5.10 -12.22
CA LYS A 196 -9.71 5.81 -13.41
C LYS A 196 -9.43 4.83 -14.54
N GLY A 197 -9.84 5.16 -15.76
CA GLY A 197 -9.64 4.33 -16.95
C GLY A 197 -10.76 3.32 -17.18
N ASP A 198 -10.44 2.18 -17.77
CA ASP A 198 -11.41 1.13 -18.05
C ASP A 198 -11.89 0.44 -16.77
N LYS A 199 -13.17 0.58 -16.46
CA LYS A 199 -13.81 0.04 -15.25
C LYS A 199 -13.80 -1.50 -15.19
N ARG A 200 -13.58 -2.19 -16.30
CA ARG A 200 -13.45 -3.65 -16.29
C ARG A 200 -12.23 -4.11 -15.50
N TYR A 201 -11.11 -3.37 -15.55
CA TYR A 201 -9.95 -3.66 -14.70
C TYR A 201 -10.27 -3.50 -13.21
N GLU A 202 -11.00 -2.46 -12.84
CA GLU A 202 -11.44 -2.25 -11.46
C GLU A 202 -12.33 -3.40 -10.99
N HIS A 203 -13.32 -3.77 -11.80
CA HIS A 203 -14.23 -4.85 -11.47
C HIS A 203 -13.53 -6.21 -11.38
N ALA A 204 -12.63 -6.53 -12.33
CA ALA A 204 -11.82 -7.74 -12.27
C ALA A 204 -10.97 -7.81 -10.99
N MET A 205 -10.33 -6.71 -10.60
CA MET A 205 -9.53 -6.66 -9.37
C MET A 205 -10.38 -6.75 -8.11
N ALA A 206 -11.59 -6.20 -8.11
CA ALA A 206 -12.53 -6.34 -7.00
C ALA A 206 -13.00 -7.81 -6.85
N LEU A 207 -13.34 -8.49 -7.96
CA LEU A 207 -13.66 -9.93 -7.97
C LEU A 207 -12.47 -10.77 -7.49
N ALA A 208 -11.26 -10.49 -7.96
CA ALA A 208 -10.04 -11.15 -7.51
C ALA A 208 -9.82 -10.97 -6.00
N SER A 209 -10.12 -9.78 -5.45
CA SER A 209 -10.02 -9.54 -4.00
C SER A 209 -10.98 -10.41 -3.19
N GLU A 210 -12.23 -10.62 -3.67
CA GLU A 210 -13.18 -11.55 -3.03
C GLU A 210 -12.68 -12.98 -3.06
N ILE A 211 -12.20 -13.47 -4.23
CA ILE A 211 -11.63 -14.82 -4.37
C ILE A 211 -10.50 -15.02 -3.36
N LEU A 212 -9.56 -14.08 -3.30
CA LEU A 212 -8.42 -14.14 -2.39
C LEU A 212 -8.83 -14.09 -0.92
N ALA A 213 -9.78 -13.23 -0.54
CA ALA A 213 -10.29 -13.14 0.83
C ALA A 213 -10.90 -14.44 1.29
N THR A 214 -11.77 -15.02 0.47
CA THR A 214 -12.51 -16.24 0.79
C THR A 214 -11.59 -17.47 0.80
N ALA A 215 -10.72 -17.61 -0.21
CA ALA A 215 -9.90 -18.80 -0.39
C ALA A 215 -8.70 -18.90 0.56
N HIS A 216 -8.11 -17.79 0.94
CA HIS A 216 -6.84 -17.77 1.69
C HIS A 216 -6.95 -17.20 3.12
N GLU A 217 -7.94 -16.34 3.37
CA GLU A 217 -8.06 -15.67 4.67
C GLU A 217 -9.33 -16.04 5.43
N ASN A 218 -10.24 -16.80 4.81
CA ASN A 218 -11.57 -17.14 5.35
C ASN A 218 -12.35 -15.87 5.76
N LEU A 219 -12.23 -14.83 4.95
CA LEU A 219 -12.87 -13.53 5.12
C LEU A 219 -13.72 -13.20 3.90
N LYS A 220 -14.47 -12.12 3.99
CA LYS A 220 -15.22 -11.55 2.87
C LYS A 220 -14.49 -10.34 2.27
N GLY A 221 -14.65 -10.18 0.97
CA GLY A 221 -14.21 -9.03 0.20
C GLY A 221 -15.40 -8.14 -0.18
N PRO A 222 -15.33 -7.45 -1.35
CA PRO A 222 -16.38 -6.53 -1.78
C PRO A 222 -17.67 -7.19 -2.28
N PHE A 223 -17.68 -8.51 -2.53
CA PHE A 223 -18.83 -9.26 -3.07
C PHE A 223 -19.24 -10.43 -2.16
N PRO A 224 -19.56 -10.20 -0.88
CA PRO A 224 -19.74 -11.25 0.13
C PRO A 224 -20.89 -12.22 -0.18
N ASP A 225 -21.87 -11.79 -0.98
CA ASP A 225 -23.10 -12.53 -1.28
C ASP A 225 -23.04 -13.24 -2.64
N VAL A 226 -21.99 -13.04 -3.44
CA VAL A 226 -21.85 -13.70 -4.74
C VAL A 226 -21.36 -15.13 -4.53
N PRO A 227 -22.05 -16.14 -5.10
CA PRO A 227 -21.64 -17.53 -4.99
C PRO A 227 -20.26 -17.77 -5.64
N ASP A 228 -19.43 -18.62 -5.02
CA ASP A 228 -18.03 -18.89 -5.44
C ASP A 228 -17.92 -19.21 -6.94
N GLY A 229 -18.86 -20.00 -7.50
CA GLY A 229 -18.82 -20.38 -8.91
C GLY A 229 -19.13 -19.22 -9.85
N ASP A 230 -20.02 -18.34 -9.44
CA ASP A 230 -20.39 -17.16 -10.23
C ASP A 230 -19.29 -16.09 -10.16
N LEU A 231 -18.66 -15.96 -8.98
CA LEU A 231 -17.51 -15.12 -8.77
C LEU A 231 -16.34 -15.49 -9.69
N ILE A 232 -15.98 -16.79 -9.74
CA ILE A 232 -14.93 -17.30 -10.63
C ILE A 232 -15.31 -17.09 -12.09
N SER A 233 -16.54 -17.41 -12.48
CA SER A 233 -17.01 -17.29 -13.85
C SER A 233 -16.99 -15.84 -14.34
N GLN A 234 -17.42 -14.89 -13.50
CA GLN A 234 -17.37 -13.46 -13.82
C GLN A 234 -15.92 -12.98 -13.98
N PHE A 235 -15.03 -13.36 -13.03
CA PHE A 235 -13.62 -12.99 -13.12
C PHE A 235 -12.97 -13.50 -14.40
N LEU A 236 -13.11 -14.81 -14.71
CA LEU A 236 -12.54 -15.42 -15.91
C LEU A 236 -13.12 -14.86 -17.20
N GLY A 237 -14.42 -14.51 -17.22
CA GLY A 237 -15.06 -13.83 -18.34
C GLY A 237 -14.39 -12.50 -18.65
N ILE A 238 -14.21 -11.65 -17.65
CA ILE A 238 -13.53 -10.35 -17.81
C ILE A 238 -12.04 -10.55 -18.17
N ASP A 239 -11.36 -11.51 -17.53
CA ASP A 239 -9.95 -11.80 -17.85
C ASP A 239 -9.77 -12.25 -19.29
N SER A 240 -10.72 -13.02 -19.84
CA SER A 240 -10.67 -13.45 -21.26
C SER A 240 -10.74 -12.27 -22.23
N GLU A 241 -11.47 -11.20 -21.88
CA GLU A 241 -11.57 -9.99 -22.69
C GLU A 241 -10.33 -9.09 -22.54
N LEU A 242 -9.87 -8.89 -21.30
CA LEU A 242 -8.77 -7.97 -20.99
C LEU A 242 -7.37 -8.59 -21.19
N GLY A 243 -7.26 -9.92 -21.11
CA GLY A 243 -5.97 -10.61 -21.10
C GLY A 243 -5.10 -10.26 -19.89
N LEU A 244 -5.74 -9.91 -18.76
CA LEU A 244 -5.08 -9.39 -17.55
C LEU A 244 -4.05 -10.35 -16.99
N LEU A 245 -4.43 -11.61 -16.74
CA LEU A 245 -3.51 -12.62 -16.22
C LEU A 245 -2.39 -12.96 -17.22
N ARG A 246 -2.71 -12.99 -18.51
CA ARG A 246 -1.70 -13.20 -19.56
C ARG A 246 -0.68 -12.06 -19.56
N THR A 247 -1.13 -10.83 -19.48
CA THR A 247 -0.27 -9.64 -19.43
C THR A 247 0.62 -9.66 -18.18
N LEU A 248 0.05 -9.94 -17.01
CA LEU A 248 0.81 -10.05 -15.77
C LEU A 248 1.83 -11.19 -15.78
N ARG A 249 1.51 -12.35 -16.38
CA ARG A 249 2.46 -13.48 -16.57
C ARG A 249 3.60 -13.13 -17.51
N GLY A 250 3.34 -12.31 -18.53
CA GLY A 250 4.35 -11.89 -19.51
C GLY A 250 5.34 -10.85 -18.97
N LEU A 251 5.06 -10.24 -17.81
CA LEU A 251 5.97 -9.29 -17.19
C LEU A 251 7.15 -10.02 -16.58
N ASN A 252 8.34 -9.79 -17.13
CA ASN A 252 9.58 -10.26 -16.53
C ASN A 252 9.96 -9.31 -15.39
N ALA A 253 10.16 -9.88 -14.20
CA ALA A 253 10.78 -9.13 -13.12
C ALA A 253 12.17 -8.67 -13.58
N ALA A 254 12.42 -7.37 -13.55
CA ALA A 254 13.77 -6.88 -13.76
C ALA A 254 14.66 -7.47 -12.67
N ASN A 255 15.50 -8.46 -13.05
CA ASN A 255 16.43 -9.16 -12.17
C ASN A 255 17.64 -8.28 -11.83
N GLN A 256 17.39 -7.03 -11.44
CA GLN A 256 18.43 -6.16 -10.93
C GLN A 256 18.63 -6.44 -9.45
N ALA A 257 19.83 -6.86 -9.10
CA ALA A 257 20.21 -7.05 -7.71
C ALA A 257 20.14 -5.71 -6.98
N VAL A 258 19.20 -5.58 -6.06
CA VAL A 258 19.24 -4.50 -5.06
C VAL A 258 20.37 -4.85 -4.12
N SER A 259 21.41 -4.00 -4.05
CA SER A 259 22.55 -4.24 -3.16
C SER A 259 22.11 -4.13 -1.69
N ASP A 260 22.94 -4.64 -0.77
CA ASP A 260 22.71 -4.62 0.70
C ASP A 260 22.66 -3.19 1.30
N ASN A 261 22.61 -2.16 0.47
CA ASN A 261 22.45 -0.78 0.90
C ASN A 261 21.03 -0.52 1.39
N ARG A 262 20.93 0.14 2.55
CA ARG A 262 19.65 0.38 3.26
C ARG A 262 18.70 1.38 2.58
N ASN A 263 19.16 2.12 1.56
CA ASN A 263 18.35 3.10 0.85
C ASN A 263 18.37 2.76 -0.64
N ALA A 264 17.21 2.74 -1.26
CA ALA A 264 17.08 2.52 -2.69
C ALA A 264 16.13 3.53 -3.33
N ILE A 265 16.49 4.03 -4.50
CA ILE A 265 15.60 4.80 -5.37
C ILE A 265 15.17 3.87 -6.49
N LEU A 266 13.87 3.72 -6.66
CA LEU A 266 13.24 2.96 -7.74
C LEU A 266 12.77 3.96 -8.80
N ILE A 267 13.18 3.78 -10.05
CA ILE A 267 12.86 4.66 -11.18
C ILE A 267 12.16 3.84 -12.23
N PHE A 268 10.89 4.15 -12.50
CA PHE A 268 10.11 3.51 -13.55
C PHE A 268 10.18 4.32 -14.84
N SER A 269 10.52 3.66 -15.96
CA SER A 269 10.36 4.21 -17.29
C SER A 269 8.99 3.88 -17.86
N GLY A 270 8.50 4.68 -18.81
CA GLY A 270 7.24 4.40 -19.52
C GLY A 270 7.25 3.10 -20.33
N SER A 271 8.43 2.50 -20.58
CA SER A 271 8.60 1.21 -21.23
C SER A 271 8.42 0.00 -20.29
N GLY A 272 8.15 0.23 -19.00
CA GLY A 272 8.03 -0.85 -18.00
C GLY A 272 9.38 -1.31 -17.42
N GLU A 273 10.49 -0.67 -17.78
CA GLU A 273 11.79 -0.95 -17.20
C GLU A 273 11.91 -0.32 -15.82
N LEU A 274 12.53 -1.05 -14.90
CA LEU A 274 12.83 -0.60 -13.54
C LEU A 274 14.35 -0.45 -13.36
N GLU A 275 14.79 0.79 -13.14
CA GLU A 275 16.16 1.09 -12.71
C GLU A 275 16.18 1.22 -11.19
N ILE A 276 17.17 0.61 -10.54
CA ILE A 276 17.35 0.67 -9.09
C ILE A 276 18.71 1.31 -8.78
N ARG A 277 18.69 2.38 -7.99
CA ARG A 277 19.90 3.02 -7.45
C ARG A 277 19.94 2.86 -5.95
N THR A 278 21.08 2.37 -5.42
CA THR A 278 21.25 2.11 -4.00
C THR A 278 22.23 3.09 -3.37
N PHE A 279 21.99 3.43 -2.10
CA PHE A 279 22.76 4.42 -1.37
C PHE A 279 23.07 3.94 0.05
N ARG A 280 24.28 4.15 0.53
CA ARG A 280 24.66 3.92 1.92
C ARG A 280 24.03 4.96 2.84
N ASP A 281 24.09 6.22 2.41
CA ASP A 281 23.68 7.36 3.21
C ASP A 281 22.31 7.90 2.76
N ALA A 282 21.53 8.17 3.76
CA ALA A 282 20.17 8.66 3.57
C ALA A 282 20.10 10.09 3.01
N PRO A 283 20.96 11.05 3.42
CA PRO A 283 21.02 12.38 2.81
C PRO A 283 21.33 12.34 1.32
N ASP A 284 22.26 11.46 0.90
CA ASP A 284 22.64 11.32 -0.50
C ASP A 284 21.49 10.75 -1.35
N ALA A 285 20.80 9.73 -0.83
CA ALA A 285 19.61 9.19 -1.48
C ALA A 285 18.51 10.26 -1.64
N LEU A 286 18.29 11.08 -0.62
CA LEU A 286 17.25 12.12 -0.67
C LEU A 286 17.62 13.24 -1.66
N ARG A 287 18.88 13.66 -1.68
CA ARG A 287 19.40 14.65 -2.63
C ARG A 287 19.24 14.16 -4.05
N THR A 288 19.68 12.92 -4.30
CA THR A 288 19.55 12.29 -5.62
C THR A 288 18.08 12.12 -6.03
N LEU A 289 17.18 11.78 -5.09
CA LEU A 289 15.74 11.72 -5.37
C LEU A 289 15.21 13.05 -5.92
N PHE A 290 15.51 14.16 -5.26
CA PHE A 290 15.03 15.48 -5.72
C PHE A 290 15.67 15.93 -7.04
N GLU A 291 16.92 15.56 -7.28
CA GLU A 291 17.57 15.82 -8.58
C GLU A 291 16.90 15.01 -9.70
N LEU A 292 16.61 13.73 -9.45
CA LEU A 292 15.96 12.85 -10.43
C LEU A 292 14.52 13.30 -10.71
N GLU A 293 13.74 13.63 -9.70
CA GLU A 293 12.37 14.15 -9.87
C GLU A 293 12.35 15.46 -10.72
N ARG A 294 13.38 16.28 -10.60
CA ARG A 294 13.52 17.51 -11.40
C ARG A 294 13.96 17.25 -12.82
N ARG A 295 14.91 16.28 -13.02
CA ARG A 295 15.43 15.96 -14.36
C ARG A 295 14.49 15.08 -15.18
N MET A 296 13.70 14.26 -14.51
CA MET A 296 12.82 13.27 -15.13
C MET A 296 11.39 13.38 -14.55
N PRO A 297 10.68 14.51 -14.81
CA PRO A 297 9.36 14.76 -14.23
C PRO A 297 8.29 13.75 -14.64
N ASP A 298 8.46 13.13 -15.82
CA ASP A 298 7.53 12.15 -16.37
C ASP A 298 7.76 10.73 -15.86
N ARG A 299 8.82 10.50 -15.08
CA ARG A 299 9.11 9.18 -14.51
C ARG A 299 8.59 9.03 -13.09
N ASP A 300 8.17 7.83 -12.78
CA ASP A 300 7.80 7.46 -11.42
C ASP A 300 9.05 7.12 -10.61
N ILE A 301 9.39 8.00 -9.65
CA ILE A 301 10.60 7.89 -8.84
C ILE A 301 10.23 7.74 -7.36
N VAL A 302 10.74 6.71 -6.69
CA VAL A 302 10.38 6.37 -5.31
C VAL A 302 11.60 6.06 -4.47
N LEU A 303 11.77 6.78 -3.36
CA LEU A 303 12.74 6.42 -2.34
C LEU A 303 12.12 5.39 -1.39
N VAL A 304 12.78 4.24 -1.25
CA VAL A 304 12.43 3.19 -0.32
C VAL A 304 13.59 2.91 0.62
N ARG A 305 13.26 2.41 1.82
CA ARG A 305 14.21 1.96 2.80
C ARG A 305 13.71 0.68 3.46
N ALA A 306 14.58 -0.35 3.51
CA ALA A 306 14.32 -1.62 4.17
C ALA A 306 15.62 -2.17 4.75
N ASP A 307 15.56 -3.25 5.51
CA ASP A 307 16.74 -3.84 6.15
C ASP A 307 17.58 -4.62 5.14
N THR A 308 16.92 -5.33 4.24
CA THR A 308 17.55 -6.16 3.21
C THR A 308 16.94 -5.90 1.84
N SER A 309 17.63 -6.33 0.78
CA SER A 309 17.09 -6.26 -0.57
C SER A 309 15.81 -7.06 -0.75
N ASP A 310 15.67 -8.20 -0.05
CA ASP A 310 14.46 -9.01 -0.09
C ASP A 310 13.29 -8.33 0.60
N GLU A 311 13.53 -7.60 1.69
CA GLU A 311 12.50 -6.78 2.33
C GLU A 311 12.03 -5.63 1.43
N VAL A 312 12.95 -4.98 0.68
CA VAL A 312 12.55 -3.98 -0.34
C VAL A 312 11.66 -4.62 -1.39
N ARG A 313 12.06 -5.77 -1.93
CA ARG A 313 11.28 -6.50 -2.93
C ARG A 313 9.92 -6.92 -2.39
N LEU A 314 9.86 -7.48 -1.18
CA LEU A 314 8.62 -7.95 -0.59
C LEU A 314 7.68 -6.80 -0.24
N ALA A 315 8.18 -5.75 0.40
CA ALA A 315 7.36 -4.65 0.90
C ALA A 315 6.87 -3.69 -0.20
N PHE A 316 7.62 -3.57 -1.30
CA PHE A 316 7.33 -2.63 -2.40
C PHE A 316 7.30 -3.31 -3.76
N ARG A 317 6.79 -4.54 -3.84
CA ARG A 317 6.64 -5.32 -5.09
C ARG A 317 5.87 -4.58 -6.18
N ASN A 318 4.94 -3.71 -5.80
CA ASN A 318 4.20 -2.87 -6.73
C ASN A 318 5.08 -1.90 -7.54
N TYR A 319 6.36 -1.77 -7.17
CA TYR A 319 7.36 -1.02 -7.95
C TYR A 319 8.22 -1.91 -8.85
N PHE A 320 8.04 -3.23 -8.76
CA PHE A 320 8.62 -4.20 -9.68
C PHE A 320 7.51 -4.71 -10.61
N SER A 321 7.83 -4.94 -11.85
CA SER A 321 6.87 -5.43 -12.86
C SER A 321 6.49 -6.90 -12.68
N ASP A 322 6.62 -7.45 -11.49
CA ASP A 322 6.34 -8.86 -11.19
C ASP A 322 5.12 -9.00 -10.27
N ALA A 323 4.10 -9.65 -10.77
CA ALA A 323 2.86 -9.97 -10.07
C ALA A 323 2.65 -11.49 -9.88
N ARG A 324 3.74 -12.30 -9.90
CA ARG A 324 3.65 -13.77 -9.83
C ARG A 324 2.93 -14.28 -8.59
N ASP A 325 3.18 -13.67 -7.44
CA ASP A 325 2.52 -14.07 -6.19
C ASP A 325 1.00 -13.88 -6.27
N PHE A 326 0.56 -12.76 -6.87
CA PHE A 326 -0.87 -12.52 -7.06
C PHE A 326 -1.49 -13.58 -7.98
N ILE A 327 -0.83 -13.87 -9.10
CA ILE A 327 -1.30 -14.88 -10.07
C ILE A 327 -1.38 -16.26 -9.40
N HIS A 328 -0.32 -16.66 -8.69
CA HIS A 328 -0.28 -17.93 -7.98
C HIS A 328 -1.40 -18.06 -6.96
N LEU A 329 -1.55 -17.07 -6.08
CA LEU A 329 -2.62 -17.06 -5.08
C LEU A 329 -4.01 -17.06 -5.71
N LEU A 330 -4.21 -16.38 -6.84
CA LEU A 330 -5.48 -16.32 -7.53
C LEU A 330 -5.81 -17.64 -8.21
N ASP A 331 -4.86 -18.26 -8.92
CA ASP A 331 -5.01 -19.59 -9.53
C ASP A 331 -5.35 -20.65 -8.45
N GLU A 332 -4.63 -20.64 -7.33
CA GLU A 332 -4.90 -21.49 -6.16
C GLU A 332 -6.26 -21.22 -5.53
N GLY A 333 -6.64 -19.95 -5.39
CA GLY A 333 -7.92 -19.53 -4.85
C GLY A 333 -9.09 -20.02 -5.69
N CYS A 334 -9.03 -19.85 -7.00
CA CYS A 334 -10.03 -20.38 -7.93
C CYS A 334 -10.15 -21.91 -7.82
N ALA A 335 -9.02 -22.63 -7.76
CA ALA A 335 -9.03 -24.08 -7.61
C ALA A 335 -9.66 -24.52 -6.28
N LYS A 336 -9.31 -23.89 -5.16
CA LYS A 336 -9.87 -24.18 -3.82
C LYS A 336 -11.39 -23.99 -3.78
N LEU A 337 -11.89 -22.88 -4.32
CA LEU A 337 -13.32 -22.56 -4.31
C LEU A 337 -14.11 -23.47 -5.26
N ALA A 338 -13.57 -23.81 -6.43
CA ALA A 338 -14.16 -24.76 -7.36
C ALA A 338 -14.26 -26.17 -6.75
N TYR A 339 -13.21 -26.64 -6.08
CA TYR A 339 -13.18 -27.95 -5.42
C TYR A 339 -14.15 -28.02 -4.23
N SER A 340 -14.23 -26.97 -3.44
CA SER A 340 -15.20 -26.85 -2.34
C SER A 340 -16.65 -27.01 -2.83
N LYS A 341 -16.99 -26.47 -4.00
CA LYS A 341 -18.32 -26.59 -4.60
C LYS A 341 -18.62 -28.05 -5.00
N GLN A 342 -17.66 -28.76 -5.57
CA GLN A 342 -17.81 -30.18 -5.92
C GLN A 342 -18.05 -31.06 -4.68
N LEU A 343 -17.31 -30.83 -3.60
CA LEU A 343 -17.50 -31.55 -2.34
C LEU A 343 -18.86 -31.26 -1.71
N LYS A 344 -19.30 -30.00 -1.68
CA LYS A 344 -20.64 -29.60 -1.19
C LYS A 344 -21.74 -30.26 -2.02
N GLY A 345 -21.61 -30.24 -3.35
CA GLY A 345 -22.54 -30.92 -4.25
C GLY A 345 -22.63 -32.41 -4.02
N ARG A 346 -21.50 -33.12 -3.85
CA ARG A 346 -21.46 -34.55 -3.52
C ARG A 346 -22.09 -34.87 -2.16
N ALA A 347 -21.81 -34.08 -1.14
CA ALA A 347 -22.38 -34.22 0.20
C ALA A 347 -23.91 -34.03 0.19
N GLN A 348 -24.41 -33.03 -0.53
CA GLN A 348 -25.86 -32.81 -0.68
C GLN A 348 -26.55 -33.97 -1.44
N THR A 349 -25.88 -34.51 -2.45
CA THR A 349 -26.41 -35.67 -3.19
C THR A 349 -26.47 -36.90 -2.30
N LEU A 350 -25.42 -37.17 -1.52
CA LEU A 350 -25.38 -38.28 -0.57
C LEU A 350 -26.45 -38.14 0.53
N LEU A 351 -26.64 -36.92 1.08
CA LEU A 351 -27.69 -36.63 2.05
C LEU A 351 -29.09 -36.83 1.47
N LYS A 352 -29.36 -36.36 0.25
CA LYS A 352 -30.64 -36.61 -0.43
C LYS A 352 -30.89 -38.11 -0.67
N THR A 353 -29.86 -38.84 -1.08
CA THR A 353 -29.97 -40.29 -1.33
C THR A 353 -30.21 -41.09 -0.04
N SER A 354 -29.61 -40.68 1.07
CA SER A 354 -29.85 -41.33 2.40
C SER A 354 -31.26 -41.06 2.92
N LEU A 355 -31.80 -39.84 2.72
CA LEU A 355 -33.17 -39.47 3.10
C LEU A 355 -34.23 -40.21 2.27
N ILE A 356 -33.94 -40.54 1.02
CA ILE A 356 -34.86 -41.30 0.15
C ILE A 356 -34.85 -42.79 0.57
N ARG A 357 -33.70 -43.35 0.91
CA ARG A 357 -33.60 -44.75 1.40
C ARG A 357 -34.27 -44.97 2.77
N GLY A 358 -34.28 -43.94 3.64
CA GLY A 358 -34.96 -44.02 4.94
C GLY A 358 -36.50 -43.96 4.86
N ARG A 359 -37.10 -43.55 3.74
CA ARG A 359 -38.57 -43.51 3.52
C ARG A 359 -39.15 -44.79 2.90
N HIS A 360 -38.33 -45.70 2.45
CA HIS A 360 -38.79 -46.99 1.89
C HIS A 360 -38.63 -48.16 2.87
N GLN A 361 -38.35 -47.93 4.17
CA GLN A 361 -38.27 -48.93 5.22
C GLN A 361 -39.25 -48.65 6.37
N GLN A 362 -40.37 -47.99 6.13
CA GLN A 362 -41.53 -47.94 7.04
C GLN A 362 -42.75 -48.48 6.37
#